data_c4d57df953ede588f26b8728e6fea21b
#
_entry.id   c4d57df953ede588f26b8728e6fea21b
#
_cell.length_a   1.000
_cell.length_b   1.000
_cell.length_c   1.000
_cell.angle_alpha   90.00
_cell.angle_beta   90.00
_cell.angle_gamma   90.00
#
_symmetry.space_group_name_H-M   'P 1'
#
loop_
_entity.id
_entity.type
_entity.pdbx_description
1 polymer ?
#
loop_
_entity_poly.entity_id
_entity_poly.type
_entity_poly.pdbx_seq_one_letter_code
_entity_poly.pdbx_strand_id
1 'polypeptide(L)'
;MNDVYTRSVTLLANAVLCIFLLTSTSFGQTDSKIQAHLDSGEFPNAIGLANTLPADKRDQWLGRIASAQMGSGASFGAYHSADSILSDQVRSSTLSSIRNQLEGNDPSQGGITEQDFFPLIELIQNTIDPESWQEAGGLGTIDAFPAGVFVDPQGTLQRIQVDPSQKITWLRQKPKRFGTSNQSSRLRMVSITRLEQAAQIRSAQGLEPTEKMEALAGIYEIELLFVDSVSGDIVIAGPAGPWTTDSDGRRINEETGRPVVLLDDLVVCLRNAWEEHGQFGCSITPRKQNLVATQQFIAQTSLKGRRWSEGIRTALGMQDIEVFGIDPQTHAARILVEADYHMKLLGMGLEDSIQEIPSYFERLQLNTDGTLPPMDVVRWWFTQNYDAIRTNAERNVFEFQGNGVKVLSENEFVTAQGDRIHTGQSNPMTEGFANDFTEHFRKVAERYPVYWQLKNVFDLALVSTLIKSEMLCQKVDWNRTYFDSRGDQVGHLYLPEKGPVANQVHSVMNEKVIRQRTQTSLLRHQLVGVSGGIAFDAPAVVRKRLKEVDTNDRLVTDDLSPSPDTILWWWD
;
A
#
# COMPACT_ATOMS: atom_id res chain seq x y z
N MET A 1 1.32 -14.75 70.80
CA MET A 1 1.87 -14.78 69.41
C MET A 1 0.90 -14.15 68.39
N ASN A 2 -0.38 -13.99 68.66
CA ASN A 2 -1.36 -13.42 67.72
C ASN A 2 -1.42 -11.88 67.70
N ASP A 3 -0.96 -11.17 68.72
CA ASP A 3 -1.09 -9.70 68.82
C ASP A 3 0.00 -8.93 68.05
N VAL A 4 1.14 -9.55 67.75
CA VAL A 4 2.25 -8.92 67.02
C VAL A 4 1.95 -8.95 65.49
N TYR A 5 1.28 -10.02 65.02
CA TYR A 5 0.90 -10.14 63.60
C TYR A 5 -0.18 -9.15 63.15
N THR A 6 -1.14 -8.91 64.04
CA THR A 6 -2.26 -7.98 63.73
C THR A 6 -1.79 -6.53 63.68
N ARG A 7 -0.84 -6.11 64.49
CA ARG A 7 -0.29 -4.75 64.48
C ARG A 7 0.61 -4.49 63.25
N SER A 8 1.36 -5.51 62.79
CA SER A 8 2.21 -5.37 61.59
C SER A 8 1.40 -5.28 60.30
N VAL A 9 0.28 -5.99 60.18
CA VAL A 9 -0.60 -5.94 59.00
C VAL A 9 -1.36 -4.61 58.92
N THR A 10 -1.77 -4.07 60.09
CA THR A 10 -2.47 -2.76 60.14
C THR A 10 -1.52 -1.59 59.83
N LEU A 11 -0.25 -1.68 60.22
CA LEU A 11 0.76 -0.67 59.88
C LEU A 11 1.14 -0.70 58.41
N LEU A 12 1.26 -1.87 57.79
CA LEU A 12 1.48 -2.00 56.36
C LEU A 12 0.27 -1.51 55.51
N ALA A 13 -0.95 -1.84 55.92
CA ALA A 13 -2.17 -1.36 55.26
C ALA A 13 -2.32 0.16 55.34
N ASN A 14 -2.01 0.78 56.50
CA ASN A 14 -2.04 2.23 56.63
C ASN A 14 -0.89 2.92 55.89
N ALA A 15 0.28 2.33 55.80
CA ALA A 15 1.40 2.87 55.02
C ALA A 15 1.08 2.83 53.48
N VAL A 16 0.49 1.75 52.98
CA VAL A 16 0.04 1.64 51.59
C VAL A 16 -1.11 2.64 51.32
N LEU A 17 -2.05 2.81 52.21
CA LEU A 17 -3.15 3.78 52.10
C LEU A 17 -2.63 5.23 52.12
N CYS A 18 -1.63 5.54 52.96
CA CYS A 18 -1.00 6.87 52.98
C CYS A 18 -0.19 7.15 51.72
N ILE A 19 0.47 6.16 51.15
CA ILE A 19 1.19 6.31 49.87
C ILE A 19 0.18 6.55 48.74
N PHE A 20 -0.95 5.84 48.69
CA PHE A 20 -2.01 6.08 47.71
C PHE A 20 -2.68 7.45 47.84
N LEU A 21 -2.88 7.96 49.07
CA LEU A 21 -3.45 9.29 49.30
C LEU A 21 -2.47 10.43 48.99
N LEU A 22 -1.17 10.23 49.21
CA LEU A 22 -0.12 11.19 48.84
C LEU A 22 0.11 11.28 47.33
N THR A 23 -0.01 10.18 46.60
CA THR A 23 0.09 10.20 45.15
C THR A 23 -1.14 10.85 44.50
N SER A 24 -2.35 10.61 45.00
CA SER A 24 -3.55 11.20 44.42
C SER A 24 -3.64 12.72 44.65
N THR A 25 -3.14 13.25 45.76
CA THR A 25 -3.05 14.70 46.01
C THR A 25 -1.99 15.39 45.17
N SER A 26 -0.88 14.73 44.87
CA SER A 26 0.17 15.26 44.01
C SER A 26 -0.28 15.38 42.53
N PHE A 27 -1.02 14.41 42.02
CA PHE A 27 -1.52 14.44 40.66
C PHE A 27 -2.57 15.53 40.42
N GLY A 28 -3.51 15.72 41.34
CA GLY A 28 -4.51 16.80 41.25
C GLY A 28 -3.88 18.21 41.28
N GLN A 29 -2.75 18.38 41.95
CA GLN A 29 -2.02 19.64 41.97
C GLN A 29 -1.27 19.91 40.65
N THR A 30 -0.80 18.87 39.97
CA THR A 30 -0.16 19.00 38.66
C THR A 30 -1.18 19.32 37.57
N ASP A 31 -2.33 18.66 37.56
CA ASP A 31 -3.45 18.95 36.65
C ASP A 31 -3.91 20.41 36.75
N SER A 32 -4.06 20.94 38.00
CA SER A 32 -4.41 22.33 38.23
C SER A 32 -3.37 23.33 37.74
N LYS A 33 -2.08 22.99 37.82
CA LYS A 33 -0.99 23.82 37.29
C LYS A 33 -0.98 23.82 35.76
N ILE A 34 -1.18 22.67 35.13
CA ILE A 34 -1.25 22.57 33.66
C ILE A 34 -2.43 23.43 33.16
N GLN A 35 -3.59 23.34 33.82
CA GLN A 35 -4.75 24.17 33.46
C GLN A 35 -4.44 25.68 33.63
N ALA A 36 -3.79 26.09 34.73
CA ALA A 36 -3.42 27.50 34.94
C ALA A 36 -2.47 28.03 33.83
N HIS A 37 -1.50 27.23 33.41
CA HIS A 37 -0.61 27.60 32.27
C HIS A 37 -1.38 27.64 30.95
N LEU A 38 -2.32 26.73 30.74
CA LEU A 38 -3.20 26.76 29.57
C LEU A 38 -4.04 28.04 29.50
N ASP A 39 -4.68 28.40 30.63
CA ASP A 39 -5.53 29.59 30.75
C ASP A 39 -4.71 30.89 30.54
N SER A 40 -3.41 30.84 30.85
CA SER A 40 -2.48 31.96 30.67
C SER A 40 -1.80 31.96 29.28
N GLY A 41 -2.06 30.96 28.42
CA GLY A 41 -1.43 30.82 27.12
C GLY A 41 0.06 30.39 27.17
N GLU A 42 0.52 29.90 28.32
CA GLU A 42 1.91 29.48 28.54
C GLU A 42 2.11 28.01 28.11
N PHE A 43 1.87 27.71 26.81
CA PHE A 43 1.89 26.36 26.27
C PHE A 43 3.17 25.57 26.53
N PRO A 44 4.40 26.12 26.40
CA PRO A 44 5.62 25.38 26.70
C PRO A 44 5.67 24.86 28.14
N ASN A 45 5.20 25.65 29.10
CA ASN A 45 5.17 25.26 30.51
C ASN A 45 4.11 24.18 30.76
N ALA A 46 2.94 24.27 30.10
CA ALA A 46 1.90 23.28 30.15
C ALA A 46 2.38 21.93 29.57
N ILE A 47 3.05 21.93 28.41
CA ILE A 47 3.64 20.75 27.77
C ILE A 47 4.70 20.12 28.68
N GLY A 48 5.60 20.93 29.24
CA GLY A 48 6.65 20.46 30.14
C GLY A 48 6.08 19.73 31.35
N LEU A 49 5.00 20.24 31.95
CA LEU A 49 4.30 19.57 33.06
C LEU A 49 3.53 18.31 32.61
N ALA A 50 2.86 18.37 31.46
CA ALA A 50 2.13 17.22 30.92
C ALA A 50 3.08 16.02 30.69
N ASN A 51 4.29 16.27 30.19
CA ASN A 51 5.31 15.24 29.95
C ASN A 51 5.82 14.56 31.23
N THR A 52 5.51 15.09 32.42
CA THR A 52 5.84 14.44 33.69
C THR A 52 4.76 13.46 34.18
N LEU A 53 3.62 13.40 33.49
CA LEU A 53 2.49 12.56 33.84
C LEU A 53 2.60 11.16 33.21
N PRO A 54 1.88 10.16 33.78
CA PRO A 54 1.71 8.85 33.11
C PRO A 54 1.11 9.01 31.71
N ALA A 55 1.42 8.10 30.79
CA ALA A 55 1.14 8.20 29.36
C ALA A 55 -0.33 8.53 29.03
N ASP A 56 -1.28 7.86 29.70
CA ASP A 56 -2.72 8.07 29.50
C ASP A 56 -3.18 9.50 29.84
N LYS A 57 -2.68 10.05 30.93
CA LYS A 57 -2.95 11.43 31.35
C LYS A 57 -2.21 12.46 30.52
N ARG A 58 -0.94 12.16 30.22
CA ARG A 58 -0.11 13.00 29.36
C ARG A 58 -0.81 13.24 28.01
N ASP A 59 -1.23 12.16 27.36
CA ASP A 59 -1.86 12.22 26.05
C ASP A 59 -3.17 13.02 26.06
N GLN A 60 -3.99 12.86 27.11
CA GLN A 60 -5.19 13.69 27.30
C GLN A 60 -4.86 15.18 27.46
N TRP A 61 -3.82 15.51 28.21
CA TRP A 61 -3.40 16.90 28.38
C TRP A 61 -2.80 17.47 27.09
N LEU A 62 -1.97 16.71 26.38
CA LEU A 62 -1.44 17.13 25.08
C LEU A 62 -2.57 17.40 24.08
N GLY A 63 -3.64 16.61 24.08
CA GLY A 63 -4.82 16.87 23.26
C GLY A 63 -5.53 18.18 23.61
N ARG A 64 -5.68 18.50 24.90
CA ARG A 64 -6.24 19.78 25.35
C ARG A 64 -5.35 20.96 25.02
N ILE A 65 -4.03 20.80 25.20
CA ILE A 65 -3.05 21.82 24.85
C ILE A 65 -3.07 22.10 23.35
N ALA A 66 -3.09 21.05 22.52
CA ALA A 66 -3.18 21.19 21.08
C ALA A 66 -4.45 21.94 20.63
N SER A 67 -5.60 21.61 21.21
CA SER A 67 -6.86 22.33 20.95
C SER A 67 -6.80 23.80 21.38
N ALA A 68 -6.19 24.12 22.52
CA ALA A 68 -6.04 25.48 23.00
C ALA A 68 -5.04 26.28 22.15
N GLN A 69 -3.95 25.65 21.70
CA GLN A 69 -3.01 26.23 20.76
C GLN A 69 -3.68 26.59 19.43
N MET A 70 -4.50 25.67 18.89
CA MET A 70 -5.25 25.94 17.67
C MET A 70 -6.22 27.11 17.84
N GLY A 71 -6.98 27.14 18.93
CA GLY A 71 -7.91 28.22 19.25
C GLY A 71 -7.23 29.60 19.47
N SER A 72 -5.93 29.61 19.80
CA SER A 72 -5.13 30.84 19.92
C SER A 72 -4.37 31.22 18.66
N GLY A 73 -4.55 30.48 17.55
CA GLY A 73 -3.84 30.68 16.27
C GLY A 73 -2.43 30.10 16.22
N ALA A 74 -2.00 29.37 17.27
CA ALA A 74 -0.68 28.72 17.29
C ALA A 74 -0.76 27.33 16.60
N SER A 75 -1.14 27.29 15.33
CA SER A 75 -1.42 26.07 14.57
C SER A 75 -0.21 25.11 14.51
N PHE A 76 0.99 25.61 14.28
CA PHE A 76 2.21 24.79 14.27
C PHE A 76 2.41 24.07 15.62
N GLY A 77 2.24 24.81 16.75
CA GLY A 77 2.33 24.25 18.08
C GLY A 77 1.25 23.19 18.35
N ALA A 78 0.03 23.42 17.85
CA ALA A 78 -1.07 22.48 17.97
C ALA A 78 -0.77 21.14 17.28
N TYR A 79 -0.28 21.17 16.06
CA TYR A 79 0.10 19.94 15.35
C TYR A 79 1.30 19.23 16.00
N HIS A 80 2.27 19.98 16.50
CA HIS A 80 3.41 19.39 17.22
C HIS A 80 2.99 18.72 18.54
N SER A 81 2.07 19.35 19.28
CA SER A 81 1.50 18.75 20.49
C SER A 81 0.68 17.50 20.17
N ALA A 82 -0.09 17.52 19.08
CA ALA A 82 -0.87 16.36 18.63
C ALA A 82 0.05 15.20 18.16
N ASP A 83 1.17 15.51 17.50
CA ASP A 83 2.18 14.53 17.09
C ASP A 83 2.83 13.81 18.27
N SER A 84 2.97 14.52 19.39
CA SER A 84 3.55 13.97 20.64
C SER A 84 2.60 13.01 21.40
N ILE A 85 1.35 12.83 20.98
CA ILE A 85 0.38 11.93 21.60
C ILE A 85 0.67 10.49 21.14
N LEU A 86 0.92 9.58 22.08
CA LEU A 86 1.21 8.18 21.79
C LEU A 86 -0.06 7.37 21.50
N SER A 87 -1.16 7.61 22.24
CA SER A 87 -2.43 6.93 22.01
C SER A 87 -3.04 7.35 20.67
N ASP A 88 -3.16 6.39 19.75
CA ASP A 88 -3.72 6.60 18.41
C ASP A 88 -5.16 7.15 18.47
N GLN A 89 -5.96 6.66 19.40
CA GLN A 89 -7.34 7.12 19.60
C GLN A 89 -7.40 8.58 20.06
N VAL A 90 -6.57 8.97 21.04
CA VAL A 90 -6.51 10.35 21.55
C VAL A 90 -5.97 11.28 20.48
N ARG A 91 -4.93 10.88 19.77
CA ARG A 91 -4.34 11.64 18.65
C ARG A 91 -5.37 11.89 17.55
N SER A 92 -6.05 10.84 17.08
CA SER A 92 -7.07 10.95 16.06
C SER A 92 -8.21 11.89 16.44
N SER A 93 -8.73 11.78 17.67
CA SER A 93 -9.77 12.68 18.17
C SER A 93 -9.28 14.12 18.31
N THR A 94 -8.02 14.32 18.71
CA THR A 94 -7.39 15.65 18.82
C THR A 94 -7.24 16.30 17.43
N LEU A 95 -6.70 15.59 16.45
CA LEU A 95 -6.55 16.09 15.07
C LEU A 95 -7.90 16.44 14.45
N SER A 96 -8.92 15.63 14.70
CA SER A 96 -10.29 15.91 14.29
C SER A 96 -10.84 17.20 14.92
N SER A 97 -10.60 17.37 16.21
CA SER A 97 -11.02 18.59 16.93
C SER A 97 -10.32 19.84 16.38
N ILE A 98 -9.01 19.76 16.14
CA ILE A 98 -8.21 20.84 15.56
C ILE A 98 -8.74 21.23 14.18
N ARG A 99 -9.00 20.24 13.33
CA ARG A 99 -9.53 20.48 11.99
C ARG A 99 -10.93 21.10 12.02
N ASN A 100 -11.82 20.60 12.86
CA ASN A 100 -13.17 21.18 13.01
C ASN A 100 -13.12 22.64 13.49
N GLN A 101 -12.11 23.02 14.28
CA GLN A 101 -11.88 24.41 14.65
C GLN A 101 -11.43 25.27 13.48
N LEU A 102 -10.67 24.71 12.52
CA LEU A 102 -10.31 25.39 11.27
C LEU A 102 -11.50 25.52 10.32
N GLU A 103 -12.31 24.47 10.17
CA GLU A 103 -13.50 24.46 9.29
C GLU A 103 -14.69 25.20 9.87
N GLY A 104 -14.82 25.28 11.19
CA GLY A 104 -15.91 25.95 11.91
C GLY A 104 -15.70 27.44 12.16
N ASN A 105 -14.51 27.97 11.89
CA ASN A 105 -14.27 29.38 11.88
C ASN A 105 -14.73 29.94 10.52
N ASP A 106 -15.95 30.49 10.52
CA ASP A 106 -16.45 31.34 9.45
C ASP A 106 -15.36 32.37 9.08
N PRO A 107 -14.99 32.55 7.81
CA PRO A 107 -13.94 33.52 7.39
C PRO A 107 -14.23 34.95 7.87
N SER A 108 -15.38 35.23 8.43
CA SER A 108 -15.74 36.52 9.05
C SER A 108 -15.15 36.74 10.47
N GLN A 109 -14.48 35.73 11.10
CA GLN A 109 -13.84 35.83 12.40
C GLN A 109 -12.42 35.28 12.39
N GLY A 110 -11.49 35.95 11.67
CA GLY A 110 -10.09 36.06 12.04
C GLY A 110 -9.21 34.81 12.05
N GLY A 111 -9.46 33.84 11.19
CA GLY A 111 -8.47 32.81 10.82
C GLY A 111 -7.93 33.10 9.43
N ILE A 112 -6.71 33.64 9.35
CA ILE A 112 -6.09 34.06 8.09
C ILE A 112 -5.68 32.81 7.30
N THR A 113 -6.38 32.51 6.20
CA THR A 113 -5.97 31.53 5.20
C THR A 113 -4.91 32.15 4.27
N GLU A 114 -4.14 31.37 3.54
CA GLU A 114 -3.15 31.87 2.56
C GLU A 114 -3.79 32.87 1.58
N GLN A 115 -5.07 32.73 1.26
CA GLN A 115 -5.84 33.65 0.44
C GLN A 115 -6.09 35.02 1.12
N ASP A 116 -6.10 35.09 2.43
CA ASP A 116 -6.35 36.32 3.17
C ASP A 116 -5.14 37.28 3.20
N PHE A 117 -3.95 36.79 2.83
CA PHE A 117 -2.75 37.61 2.74
C PHE A 117 -2.63 38.36 1.41
N PHE A 118 -3.35 38.00 0.36
CA PHE A 118 -3.27 38.71 -0.92
C PHE A 118 -3.59 40.22 -0.80
N PRO A 119 -4.63 40.65 -0.07
CA PRO A 119 -4.90 42.06 0.12
C PRO A 119 -3.80 42.78 0.90
N LEU A 120 -3.14 42.07 1.85
CA LEU A 120 -2.02 42.63 2.61
C LEU A 120 -0.76 42.73 1.76
N ILE A 121 -0.48 41.72 0.94
CA ILE A 121 0.64 41.74 -0.03
C ILE A 121 0.44 42.89 -1.02
N GLU A 122 -0.74 43.03 -1.61
CA GLU A 122 -1.08 44.10 -2.53
C GLU A 122 -0.99 45.46 -1.87
N LEU A 123 -1.43 45.61 -0.62
CA LEU A 123 -1.30 46.83 0.16
C LEU A 123 0.18 47.18 0.39
N ILE A 124 1.02 46.22 0.77
CA ILE A 124 2.46 46.40 1.00
C ILE A 124 3.15 46.81 -0.30
N GLN A 125 2.91 46.10 -1.38
CA GLN A 125 3.49 46.36 -2.70
C GLN A 125 3.10 47.75 -3.26
N ASN A 126 1.87 48.19 -3.02
CA ASN A 126 1.41 49.50 -3.47
C ASN A 126 1.81 50.67 -2.56
N THR A 127 2.19 50.40 -1.30
CA THR A 127 2.41 51.41 -0.30
C THR A 127 3.89 51.61 0.04
N ILE A 128 4.70 50.53 -0.03
CA ILE A 128 6.09 50.52 0.35
C ILE A 128 6.95 50.37 -0.90
N ASP A 129 7.48 51.49 -1.41
CA ASP A 129 8.40 51.56 -2.54
C ASP A 129 7.98 50.67 -3.73
N PRO A 130 6.89 51.02 -4.43
CA PRO A 130 6.27 50.19 -5.44
C PRO A 130 7.20 49.73 -6.58
N GLU A 131 8.24 50.48 -6.88
CA GLU A 131 9.23 50.17 -7.94
C GLU A 131 10.29 49.18 -7.49
N SER A 132 10.39 48.89 -6.18
CA SER A 132 11.38 47.98 -5.63
C SER A 132 10.98 46.49 -5.72
N TRP A 133 9.73 46.20 -6.02
CA TRP A 133 9.19 44.83 -6.06
C TRP A 133 9.41 44.13 -7.41
N GLN A 134 9.63 42.84 -7.38
CA GLN A 134 9.92 42.02 -8.56
C GLN A 134 8.82 42.12 -9.64
N GLU A 135 7.58 42.28 -9.26
CA GLU A 135 6.45 42.47 -10.19
C GLU A 135 6.51 43.79 -10.95
N ALA A 136 7.17 44.80 -10.37
CA ALA A 136 7.44 46.09 -11.01
C ALA A 136 8.86 46.16 -11.63
N GLY A 137 9.62 45.04 -11.61
CA GLY A 137 10.98 44.96 -12.14
C GLY A 137 12.09 45.26 -11.14
N GLY A 138 11.78 45.42 -9.85
CA GLY A 138 12.71 45.58 -8.76
C GLY A 138 13.30 44.25 -8.25
N LEU A 139 14.09 44.32 -7.17
CA LEU A 139 14.72 43.14 -6.57
C LEU A 139 13.94 42.54 -5.39
N GLY A 140 13.00 43.28 -4.81
CA GLY A 140 12.25 42.87 -3.63
C GLY A 140 11.24 41.78 -3.94
N THR A 141 11.14 40.79 -3.09
CA THR A 141 10.12 39.73 -3.17
C THR A 141 9.24 39.70 -1.91
N ILE A 142 7.96 39.38 -2.10
CA ILE A 142 7.00 39.23 -1.03
C ILE A 142 6.15 38.00 -1.33
N ASP A 143 5.96 37.13 -0.35
CA ASP A 143 5.17 35.91 -0.53
C ASP A 143 4.36 35.63 0.74
N ALA A 144 3.20 34.97 0.56
CA ALA A 144 2.38 34.53 1.66
C ALA A 144 3.01 33.34 2.38
N PHE A 145 2.96 33.36 3.71
CA PHE A 145 3.44 32.29 4.58
C PHE A 145 2.32 31.87 5.54
N PRO A 146 2.21 30.63 5.97
CA PRO A 146 1.07 30.16 6.79
C PRO A 146 0.79 30.95 8.07
N ALA A 147 1.74 31.76 8.54
CA ALA A 147 1.60 32.60 9.74
C ALA A 147 1.84 34.11 9.47
N GLY A 148 1.85 34.54 8.22
CA GLY A 148 2.09 35.94 7.88
C GLY A 148 2.54 36.15 6.44
N VAL A 149 3.19 37.29 6.20
CA VAL A 149 3.79 37.64 4.93
C VAL A 149 5.29 37.70 5.08
N PHE A 150 6.04 37.03 4.23
CA PHE A 150 7.48 37.11 4.16
C PHE A 150 7.89 38.21 3.18
N VAL A 151 8.71 39.11 3.64
CA VAL A 151 9.20 40.27 2.84
C VAL A 151 10.72 40.19 2.72
N ASP A 152 11.23 40.08 1.52
CA ASP A 152 12.67 40.16 1.21
C ASP A 152 12.98 41.40 0.33
N PRO A 153 13.37 42.51 0.94
CA PRO A 153 13.62 43.74 0.21
C PRO A 153 14.86 43.68 -0.72
N GLN A 154 15.73 42.67 -0.55
CA GLN A 154 16.99 42.56 -1.31
C GLN A 154 16.90 41.49 -2.42
N GLY A 155 15.78 40.76 -2.53
CA GLY A 155 15.61 39.71 -3.52
C GLY A 155 16.60 38.55 -3.37
N THR A 156 17.10 38.30 -2.16
CA THR A 156 17.99 37.17 -1.87
C THR A 156 17.24 35.87 -1.86
N LEU A 157 15.91 35.90 -1.63
CA LEU A 157 15.01 34.77 -1.77
C LEU A 157 14.37 34.81 -3.15
N GLN A 158 15.01 34.20 -4.11
CA GLN A 158 14.38 33.93 -5.38
C GLN A 158 13.36 32.80 -5.19
N ARG A 159 12.12 33.06 -5.64
CA ARG A 159 11.15 31.97 -5.85
C ARG A 159 11.76 31.03 -6.88
N ILE A 160 12.38 29.97 -6.39
CA ILE A 160 12.86 28.90 -7.27
C ILE A 160 11.60 28.28 -7.85
N GLN A 161 11.28 28.60 -9.11
CA GLN A 161 10.48 27.68 -9.91
C GLN A 161 11.30 26.40 -9.94
N VAL A 162 10.92 25.46 -9.08
CA VAL A 162 11.63 24.21 -8.96
C VAL A 162 11.31 23.43 -10.22
N ASP A 163 12.26 23.47 -11.15
CA ASP A 163 12.36 22.42 -12.14
C ASP A 163 12.29 21.09 -11.37
N PRO A 164 11.34 20.21 -11.67
CA PRO A 164 11.19 18.93 -10.96
C PRO A 164 12.49 18.13 -10.87
N SER A 165 13.45 18.39 -11.77
CA SER A 165 14.78 17.79 -11.79
C SER A 165 15.77 18.41 -10.78
N GLN A 166 15.47 19.57 -10.17
CA GLN A 166 16.40 20.27 -9.26
C GLN A 166 15.92 20.35 -7.80
N LYS A 167 14.83 19.71 -7.43
CA LYS A 167 14.24 19.73 -6.08
C LYS A 167 15.15 19.34 -4.91
N ILE A 168 16.41 19.02 -5.11
CA ILE A 168 17.19 18.24 -4.13
C ILE A 168 18.51 18.89 -3.69
N THR A 169 18.97 19.99 -4.30
CA THR A 169 20.35 20.46 -4.03
C THR A 169 20.53 21.11 -2.65
N TRP A 170 19.53 21.76 -2.11
CA TRP A 170 19.64 22.42 -0.79
C TRP A 170 19.33 21.47 0.39
N LEU A 171 18.59 20.37 0.18
CA LEU A 171 18.38 19.33 1.20
C LEU A 171 19.64 18.47 1.42
N ARG A 172 20.61 18.53 0.51
CA ARG A 172 21.87 17.78 0.59
C ARG A 172 22.86 18.31 1.63
N GLN A 173 22.59 19.45 2.26
CA GLN A 173 23.52 20.08 3.23
C GLN A 173 23.19 19.76 4.70
N LYS A 174 22.20 18.94 5.00
CA LYS A 174 21.98 18.45 6.37
C LYS A 174 22.92 17.30 6.71
N PRO A 175 23.41 17.22 7.96
CA PRO A 175 24.44 16.25 8.32
C PRO A 175 23.97 14.80 8.03
N LYS A 176 24.87 14.04 7.42
CA LYS A 176 24.74 12.61 7.08
C LYS A 176 24.54 11.75 8.34
N ARG A 177 23.33 11.68 8.87
CA ARG A 177 22.98 10.74 9.93
C ARG A 177 21.77 9.87 9.63
N PHE A 178 21.06 10.16 8.53
CA PHE A 178 19.90 9.36 8.14
C PHE A 178 20.04 9.07 6.64
N GLY A 179 19.81 7.81 6.25
CA GLY A 179 19.81 7.41 4.86
C GLY A 179 18.93 8.37 4.04
N THR A 180 19.40 8.82 2.90
CA THR A 180 18.53 9.55 1.99
C THR A 180 17.76 8.51 1.20
N SER A 181 16.45 8.68 1.02
CA SER A 181 15.64 7.77 0.17
C SER A 181 16.20 7.62 -1.26
N ASN A 182 17.13 8.49 -1.63
CA ASN A 182 17.86 8.49 -2.90
C ASN A 182 19.17 7.67 -2.84
N GLN A 183 19.39 6.88 -1.80
CA GLN A 183 20.51 5.94 -1.72
C GLN A 183 19.93 4.53 -1.71
N SER A 184 20.60 3.62 -2.44
CA SER A 184 20.24 2.21 -2.41
C SER A 184 20.53 1.65 -1.01
N SER A 185 19.59 0.89 -0.50
CA SER A 185 19.68 0.19 0.78
C SER A 185 19.39 -1.29 0.57
N ARG A 186 20.19 -2.14 1.19
CA ARG A 186 19.92 -3.58 1.17
C ARG A 186 18.71 -3.92 2.04
N LEU A 187 18.50 -3.15 3.12
CA LEU A 187 17.40 -3.37 4.05
C LEU A 187 16.90 -2.03 4.59
N ARG A 188 15.94 -1.44 3.89
CA ARG A 188 15.22 -0.25 4.36
C ARG A 188 14.04 -0.68 5.21
N MET A 189 13.86 -0.01 6.31
CA MET A 189 12.80 -0.24 7.29
C MET A 189 11.77 0.87 7.20
N VAL A 190 10.49 0.50 7.16
CA VAL A 190 9.35 1.43 7.14
C VAL A 190 8.39 1.05 8.25
N SER A 191 8.25 1.91 9.25
CA SER A 191 7.24 1.77 10.29
C SER A 191 5.88 2.17 9.75
N ILE A 192 4.98 1.20 9.64
CA ILE A 192 3.60 1.42 9.17
C ILE A 192 2.83 2.28 10.18
N THR A 193 3.06 2.07 11.47
CA THR A 193 2.41 2.82 12.56
C THR A 193 2.76 4.30 12.51
N ARG A 194 4.04 4.63 12.37
CA ARG A 194 4.50 6.03 12.25
C ARG A 194 4.16 6.65 10.90
N LEU A 195 4.15 5.85 9.83
CA LEU A 195 3.73 6.31 8.51
C LEU A 195 2.26 6.75 8.51
N GLU A 196 1.38 5.96 9.13
CA GLU A 196 -0.02 6.34 9.32
C GLU A 196 -0.14 7.66 10.08
N GLN A 197 0.56 7.78 11.21
CA GLN A 197 0.59 9.00 12.02
C GLN A 197 1.03 10.22 11.20
N ALA A 198 2.13 10.10 10.47
CA ALA A 198 2.67 11.18 9.65
C ALA A 198 1.72 11.56 8.50
N ALA A 199 1.08 10.57 7.85
CA ALA A 199 0.09 10.81 6.80
C ALA A 199 -1.19 11.46 7.37
N GLN A 200 -1.65 11.03 8.55
CA GLN A 200 -2.80 11.61 9.23
C GLN A 200 -2.59 13.08 9.61
N ILE A 201 -1.40 13.42 10.14
CA ILE A 201 -1.05 14.80 10.49
C ILE A 201 -1.04 15.68 9.23
N ARG A 202 -0.45 15.20 8.15
CA ARG A 202 -0.45 15.95 6.87
C ARG A 202 -1.87 16.18 6.35
N SER A 203 -2.71 15.14 6.37
CA SER A 203 -4.12 15.26 5.99
C SER A 203 -4.88 16.27 6.84
N ALA A 204 -4.63 16.31 8.15
CA ALA A 204 -5.21 17.31 9.05
C ALA A 204 -4.77 18.76 8.73
N GLN A 205 -3.60 18.91 8.11
CA GLN A 205 -3.08 20.17 7.60
C GLN A 205 -3.59 20.51 6.18
N GLY A 206 -4.43 19.67 5.58
CA GLY A 206 -4.88 19.81 4.19
C GLY A 206 -3.81 19.48 3.16
N LEU A 207 -2.76 18.75 3.55
CA LEU A 207 -1.65 18.36 2.68
C LEU A 207 -1.77 16.89 2.28
N GLU A 208 -1.51 16.62 1.01
CA GLU A 208 -1.42 15.25 0.49
C GLU A 208 -0.19 14.50 1.05
N PRO A 209 -0.19 13.16 1.06
CA PRO A 209 1.00 12.38 1.34
C PRO A 209 2.17 12.82 0.45
N THR A 210 3.39 12.72 0.96
CA THR A 210 4.57 13.01 0.14
C THR A 210 4.85 11.84 -0.81
N GLU A 211 5.53 12.10 -1.95
CA GLU A 211 5.99 11.06 -2.87
C GLU A 211 6.75 9.92 -2.16
N LYS A 212 7.47 10.25 -1.09
CA LYS A 212 8.18 9.24 -0.26
C LYS A 212 7.23 8.34 0.50
N MET A 213 6.14 8.89 1.04
CA MET A 213 5.11 8.10 1.73
C MET A 213 4.39 7.21 0.73
N GLU A 214 4.00 7.77 -0.41
CA GLU A 214 3.31 7.03 -1.48
C GLU A 214 4.16 5.86 -2.01
N ALA A 215 5.47 6.04 -2.12
CA ALA A 215 6.42 5.02 -2.58
C ALA A 215 7.06 4.20 -1.46
N LEU A 216 6.54 4.23 -0.23
CA LEU A 216 7.07 3.54 0.95
C LEU A 216 8.60 3.65 1.05
N ALA A 217 9.11 4.89 0.97
CA ALA A 217 10.53 5.23 0.98
C ALA A 217 11.38 4.51 -0.09
N GLY A 218 10.77 3.99 -1.16
CA GLY A 218 11.44 3.34 -2.28
C GLY A 218 11.71 1.84 -2.08
N ILE A 219 11.05 1.19 -1.12
CA ILE A 219 11.06 -0.28 -1.00
C ILE A 219 10.44 -0.87 -2.28
N TYR A 220 11.11 -1.84 -2.91
CA TYR A 220 10.62 -2.51 -4.11
C TYR A 220 10.40 -4.02 -3.93
N GLU A 221 10.71 -4.58 -2.79
CA GLU A 221 10.37 -5.95 -2.38
C GLU A 221 10.24 -5.99 -0.85
N ILE A 222 9.26 -6.70 -0.32
CA ILE A 222 9.13 -6.92 1.12
C ILE A 222 9.75 -8.27 1.45
N GLU A 223 10.78 -8.26 2.30
CA GLU A 223 11.46 -9.49 2.77
C GLU A 223 11.08 -9.83 4.21
N LEU A 224 10.83 -8.81 5.05
CA LEU A 224 10.60 -8.96 6.47
C LEU A 224 9.40 -8.12 6.94
N LEU A 225 8.69 -8.65 7.93
CA LEU A 225 7.76 -7.93 8.79
C LEU A 225 8.22 -8.15 10.24
N PHE A 226 8.34 -7.10 11.04
CA PHE A 226 8.65 -7.24 12.46
C PHE A 226 7.94 -6.21 13.33
N VAL A 227 7.88 -6.52 14.63
CA VAL A 227 7.23 -5.69 15.64
C VAL A 227 8.24 -5.32 16.72
N ASP A 228 8.39 -4.03 16.95
CA ASP A 228 9.10 -3.50 18.12
C ASP A 228 8.07 -2.95 19.13
N SER A 229 7.82 -3.75 20.16
CA SER A 229 6.85 -3.36 21.21
C SER A 229 7.38 -2.25 22.12
N VAL A 230 8.67 -1.95 22.11
CA VAL A 230 9.26 -0.87 22.92
C VAL A 230 8.99 0.47 22.27
N SER A 231 9.19 0.57 20.97
CA SER A 231 8.93 1.79 20.21
C SER A 231 7.48 1.91 19.71
N GLY A 232 6.69 0.83 19.80
CA GLY A 232 5.31 0.79 19.29
C GLY A 232 5.23 0.64 17.77
N ASP A 233 6.23 0.03 17.14
CA ASP A 233 6.34 -0.04 15.69
C ASP A 233 5.94 -1.39 15.11
N ILE A 234 5.19 -1.36 14.01
CA ILE A 234 5.05 -2.46 13.07
C ILE A 234 5.82 -2.05 11.81
N VAL A 235 6.83 -2.82 11.44
CA VAL A 235 7.82 -2.45 10.44
C VAL A 235 7.86 -3.47 9.31
N ILE A 236 7.77 -3.00 8.08
CA ILE A 236 8.14 -3.77 6.90
C ILE A 236 9.57 -3.41 6.50
N ALA A 237 10.32 -4.39 6.02
CA ALA A 237 11.69 -4.16 5.60
C ALA A 237 12.03 -4.93 4.32
N GLY A 238 12.92 -4.34 3.54
CA GLY A 238 13.42 -4.92 2.31
C GLY A 238 14.33 -4.00 1.52
N PRO A 239 14.81 -4.45 0.37
CA PRO A 239 15.69 -3.66 -0.48
C PRO A 239 14.94 -2.45 -1.05
N ALA A 240 15.63 -1.33 -1.10
CA ALA A 240 15.08 -0.04 -1.51
C ALA A 240 16.12 0.80 -2.24
N GLY A 241 15.68 1.86 -2.93
CA GLY A 241 16.57 2.79 -3.59
C GLY A 241 15.85 3.97 -4.20
N PRO A 242 16.56 4.79 -4.98
CA PRO A 242 15.97 5.88 -5.73
C PRO A 242 14.97 5.34 -6.76
N TRP A 243 13.93 6.10 -7.02
CA TRP A 243 12.89 5.71 -7.99
C TRP A 243 12.54 6.87 -8.92
N THR A 244 12.06 6.50 -10.09
CA THR A 244 11.54 7.40 -11.11
C THR A 244 10.20 6.88 -11.63
N THR A 245 9.55 7.66 -12.46
CA THR A 245 8.29 7.24 -13.12
C THR A 245 8.63 6.82 -14.56
N ASP A 246 8.23 5.62 -14.94
CA ASP A 246 8.37 5.11 -16.31
C ASP A 246 7.32 5.71 -17.27
N SER A 247 7.39 5.33 -18.55
CA SER A 247 6.46 5.79 -19.59
C SER A 247 5.01 5.39 -19.35
N ASP A 248 4.77 4.36 -18.54
CA ASP A 248 3.44 3.84 -18.21
C ASP A 248 2.91 4.41 -16.89
N GLY A 249 3.66 5.34 -16.27
CA GLY A 249 3.30 5.97 -15.01
C GLY A 249 3.61 5.13 -13.78
N ARG A 250 4.39 4.04 -13.91
CA ARG A 250 4.80 3.21 -12.78
C ARG A 250 6.00 3.83 -12.08
N ARG A 251 5.98 3.86 -10.75
CA ARG A 251 7.17 4.23 -9.97
C ARG A 251 8.09 3.02 -9.89
N ILE A 252 9.25 3.12 -10.53
CA ILE A 252 10.24 2.05 -10.64
C ILE A 252 11.56 2.48 -10.00
N ASN A 253 12.25 1.54 -9.37
CA ASN A 253 13.61 1.74 -8.87
C ASN A 253 14.57 2.00 -10.04
N GLU A 254 15.40 3.04 -9.94
CA GLU A 254 16.28 3.49 -11.04
C GLU A 254 17.37 2.48 -11.41
N GLU A 255 17.82 1.66 -10.45
CA GLU A 255 18.92 0.71 -10.67
C GLU A 255 18.41 -0.64 -11.19
N THR A 256 17.27 -1.10 -10.67
CA THR A 256 16.75 -2.45 -10.93
C THR A 256 15.58 -2.49 -11.91
N GLY A 257 14.93 -1.34 -12.18
CA GLY A 257 13.69 -1.27 -12.97
C GLY A 257 12.47 -1.88 -12.26
N ARG A 258 12.61 -2.34 -11.01
CA ARG A 258 11.52 -2.98 -10.26
C ARG A 258 10.56 -1.95 -9.70
N PRO A 259 9.23 -2.15 -9.82
CA PRO A 259 8.25 -1.26 -9.22
C PRO A 259 8.40 -1.17 -7.71
N VAL A 260 8.28 0.04 -7.17
CA VAL A 260 8.25 0.25 -5.71
C VAL A 260 6.91 -0.16 -5.14
N VAL A 261 6.91 -0.53 -3.87
CA VAL A 261 5.70 -0.83 -3.09
C VAL A 261 4.96 0.47 -2.80
N LEU A 262 3.63 0.47 -2.95
CA LEU A 262 2.82 1.67 -2.83
C LEU A 262 2.01 1.69 -1.53
N LEU A 263 1.87 2.88 -0.94
CA LEU A 263 1.03 3.13 0.23
C LEU A 263 -0.45 2.81 -0.04
N ASP A 264 -0.95 3.18 -1.22
CA ASP A 264 -2.32 2.88 -1.62
C ASP A 264 -2.64 1.39 -1.57
N ASP A 265 -1.73 0.57 -2.12
CA ASP A 265 -1.88 -0.88 -2.13
C ASP A 265 -1.79 -1.46 -0.71
N LEU A 266 -0.93 -0.90 0.15
CA LEU A 266 -0.86 -1.27 1.57
C LEU A 266 -2.21 -1.03 2.26
N VAL A 267 -2.79 0.15 2.09
CA VAL A 267 -4.08 0.49 2.73
C VAL A 267 -5.21 -0.39 2.19
N VAL A 268 -5.25 -0.65 0.89
CA VAL A 268 -6.21 -1.58 0.28
C VAL A 268 -6.08 -2.98 0.88
N CYS A 269 -4.87 -3.49 1.01
CA CYS A 269 -4.62 -4.82 1.60
C CYS A 269 -4.93 -4.88 3.10
N LEU A 270 -4.63 -3.81 3.85
CA LEU A 270 -5.03 -3.70 5.26
C LEU A 270 -6.55 -3.80 5.40
N ARG A 271 -7.31 -3.02 4.64
CA ARG A 271 -8.79 -3.07 4.66
C ARG A 271 -9.31 -4.44 4.28
N ASN A 272 -8.82 -5.02 3.20
CA ASN A 272 -9.20 -6.37 2.77
C ASN A 272 -8.98 -7.41 3.88
N ALA A 273 -7.85 -7.36 4.59
CA ALA A 273 -7.59 -8.31 5.68
C ALA A 273 -8.65 -8.26 6.78
N TRP A 274 -9.23 -7.09 7.08
CA TRP A 274 -10.25 -6.92 8.13
C TRP A 274 -11.68 -7.11 7.64
N GLU A 275 -12.00 -6.71 6.43
CA GLU A 275 -13.34 -6.73 5.85
C GLU A 275 -13.64 -8.05 5.12
N GLU A 276 -12.73 -8.47 4.25
CA GLU A 276 -12.89 -9.64 3.39
C GLU A 276 -11.97 -10.80 3.78
N HIS A 277 -11.53 -10.81 5.03
CA HIS A 277 -10.72 -11.88 5.61
C HIS A 277 -9.42 -12.20 4.85
N GLY A 278 -8.86 -11.26 4.11
CA GLY A 278 -7.62 -11.44 3.35
C GLY A 278 -7.80 -12.27 2.07
N GLN A 279 -9.01 -12.34 1.53
CA GLN A 279 -9.31 -13.00 0.26
C GLN A 279 -9.64 -11.95 -0.79
N PHE A 280 -9.02 -12.04 -1.96
CA PHE A 280 -9.32 -11.18 -3.10
C PHE A 280 -8.87 -11.80 -4.42
N GLY A 281 -9.30 -11.20 -5.49
CA GLY A 281 -8.88 -11.62 -6.81
C GLY A 281 -9.65 -10.94 -7.94
N CYS A 282 -9.47 -11.49 -9.13
CA CYS A 282 -10.28 -11.14 -10.29
C CYS A 282 -10.63 -12.38 -11.10
N SER A 283 -11.69 -12.28 -11.87
CA SER A 283 -12.02 -13.25 -12.91
C SER A 283 -12.17 -12.56 -14.25
N ILE A 284 -11.66 -13.19 -15.32
CA ILE A 284 -11.86 -12.76 -16.70
C ILE A 284 -12.49 -13.93 -17.43
N THR A 285 -13.78 -13.84 -17.69
CA THR A 285 -14.58 -14.97 -18.17
C THR A 285 -15.45 -14.61 -19.37
N PRO A 286 -15.55 -15.51 -20.37
CA PRO A 286 -16.45 -15.32 -21.49
C PRO A 286 -17.92 -15.38 -21.02
N ARG A 287 -18.76 -14.57 -21.63
CA ARG A 287 -20.19 -14.55 -21.36
C ARG A 287 -20.86 -15.86 -21.79
N LYS A 288 -21.73 -16.41 -20.94
CA LYS A 288 -22.46 -17.64 -21.24
C LYS A 288 -23.17 -17.59 -22.60
N GLN A 289 -23.86 -16.48 -22.90
CA GLN A 289 -24.55 -16.29 -24.18
C GLN A 289 -23.60 -16.32 -25.38
N ASN A 290 -22.38 -15.80 -25.22
CA ASN A 290 -21.37 -15.78 -26.27
C ASN A 290 -20.78 -17.18 -26.48
N LEU A 291 -20.63 -17.98 -25.41
CA LEU A 291 -20.23 -19.38 -25.52
C LEU A 291 -21.26 -20.20 -26.30
N VAL A 292 -22.58 -19.99 -26.03
CA VAL A 292 -23.66 -20.63 -26.79
C VAL A 292 -23.62 -20.22 -28.26
N ALA A 293 -23.48 -18.91 -28.55
CA ALA A 293 -23.39 -18.40 -29.91
C ALA A 293 -22.16 -18.98 -30.65
N THR A 294 -21.03 -19.10 -29.96
CA THR A 294 -19.81 -19.70 -30.51
C THR A 294 -20.02 -21.16 -30.86
N GLN A 295 -20.64 -21.95 -30.00
CA GLN A 295 -20.95 -23.36 -30.28
C GLN A 295 -21.94 -23.52 -31.45
N GLN A 296 -22.98 -22.69 -31.51
CA GLN A 296 -23.91 -22.69 -32.63
C GLN A 296 -23.22 -22.36 -33.94
N PHE A 297 -22.32 -21.34 -33.93
CA PHE A 297 -21.53 -20.98 -35.11
C PHE A 297 -20.65 -22.15 -35.57
N ILE A 298 -19.96 -22.83 -34.62
CA ILE A 298 -19.09 -23.98 -34.92
C ILE A 298 -19.93 -25.14 -35.52
N ALA A 299 -21.12 -25.43 -34.98
CA ALA A 299 -22.00 -26.49 -35.44
C ALA A 299 -22.59 -26.22 -36.83
N GLN A 300 -22.86 -24.96 -37.17
CA GLN A 300 -23.47 -24.57 -38.44
C GLN A 300 -22.43 -24.35 -39.58
N THR A 301 -21.15 -24.22 -39.25
CA THR A 301 -20.11 -23.86 -40.22
C THR A 301 -19.22 -25.05 -40.55
N SER A 302 -19.30 -25.56 -41.78
CA SER A 302 -18.52 -26.72 -42.24
C SER A 302 -17.14 -26.33 -42.77
N LEU A 303 -16.91 -25.06 -43.13
CA LEU A 303 -15.64 -24.57 -43.73
C LEU A 303 -14.70 -24.05 -42.65
N LYS A 304 -13.51 -24.65 -42.54
CA LYS A 304 -12.44 -24.21 -41.66
C LYS A 304 -11.44 -23.35 -42.40
N GLY A 305 -11.19 -22.15 -41.95
CA GLY A 305 -10.25 -21.22 -42.53
C GLY A 305 -10.31 -19.86 -41.84
N ARG A 306 -9.54 -18.88 -42.31
CA ARG A 306 -9.46 -17.53 -41.67
C ARG A 306 -10.81 -16.91 -41.35
N ARG A 307 -11.78 -16.98 -42.27
CA ARG A 307 -13.14 -16.48 -42.03
C ARG A 307 -13.88 -17.23 -40.91
N TRP A 308 -13.57 -18.51 -40.71
CA TRP A 308 -14.13 -19.31 -39.64
C TRP A 308 -13.58 -18.89 -38.29
N SER A 309 -12.26 -18.67 -38.17
CA SER A 309 -11.63 -18.18 -36.94
C SER A 309 -12.11 -16.76 -36.58
N GLU A 310 -12.26 -15.87 -37.58
CA GLU A 310 -12.84 -14.54 -37.40
C GLU A 310 -14.30 -14.62 -36.93
N GLY A 311 -15.11 -15.56 -37.46
CA GLY A 311 -16.47 -15.80 -37.02
C GLY A 311 -16.56 -16.27 -35.57
N ILE A 312 -15.67 -17.18 -35.16
CA ILE A 312 -15.58 -17.61 -33.75
C ILE A 312 -15.18 -16.44 -32.84
N ARG A 313 -14.16 -15.66 -33.24
CA ARG A 313 -13.74 -14.49 -32.47
C ARG A 313 -14.90 -13.49 -32.30
N THR A 314 -15.66 -13.25 -33.34
CA THR A 314 -16.84 -12.38 -33.31
C THR A 314 -17.94 -12.94 -32.40
N ALA A 315 -18.21 -14.25 -32.48
CA ALA A 315 -19.21 -14.90 -31.65
C ALA A 315 -18.83 -14.93 -30.16
N LEU A 316 -17.54 -15.17 -29.86
CA LEU A 316 -17.01 -15.18 -28.51
C LEU A 316 -16.99 -13.76 -27.89
N GLY A 317 -16.73 -12.74 -28.69
CA GLY A 317 -16.84 -11.32 -28.32
C GLY A 317 -16.00 -10.93 -27.11
N MET A 318 -16.59 -10.10 -26.22
CA MET A 318 -15.95 -9.61 -25.00
C MET A 318 -16.10 -10.58 -23.82
N GLN A 319 -15.10 -10.61 -22.98
CA GLN A 319 -15.12 -11.26 -21.66
C GLN A 319 -15.44 -10.22 -20.59
N ASP A 320 -16.20 -10.61 -19.59
CA ASP A 320 -16.47 -9.78 -18.43
C ASP A 320 -15.35 -9.93 -17.41
N ILE A 321 -14.99 -8.81 -16.79
CA ILE A 321 -14.03 -8.73 -15.69
C ILE A 321 -14.79 -8.48 -14.41
N GLU A 322 -14.55 -9.30 -13.40
CA GLU A 322 -15.06 -9.14 -12.05
C GLU A 322 -13.88 -9.08 -11.08
N VAL A 323 -13.82 -8.07 -10.24
CA VAL A 323 -12.87 -7.95 -9.13
C VAL A 323 -13.63 -8.16 -7.83
N PHE A 324 -13.09 -8.96 -6.93
CA PHE A 324 -13.70 -9.27 -5.64
C PHE A 324 -12.70 -9.12 -4.50
N GLY A 325 -13.22 -8.82 -3.31
CA GLY A 325 -12.44 -8.66 -2.07
C GLY A 325 -11.70 -7.35 -1.91
N ILE A 326 -11.60 -6.53 -2.97
CA ILE A 326 -11.05 -5.17 -2.93
C ILE A 326 -11.90 -4.26 -3.84
N ASP A 327 -11.79 -2.94 -3.63
CA ASP A 327 -12.49 -1.97 -4.48
C ASP A 327 -11.94 -2.03 -5.92
N PRO A 328 -12.80 -2.27 -6.92
CA PRO A 328 -12.38 -2.48 -8.32
C PRO A 328 -11.75 -1.24 -8.97
N GLN A 329 -11.82 -0.07 -8.36
CA GLN A 329 -11.25 1.17 -8.89
C GLN A 329 -9.84 1.46 -8.38
N THR A 330 -9.26 0.61 -7.53
CA THR A 330 -7.94 0.80 -6.93
C THR A 330 -6.80 0.39 -7.87
N HIS A 331 -5.59 0.89 -7.58
CA HIS A 331 -4.37 0.48 -8.27
C HIS A 331 -4.14 -1.04 -8.15
N ALA A 332 -4.30 -1.62 -6.95
CA ALA A 332 -4.19 -3.07 -6.74
C ALA A 332 -5.14 -3.85 -7.68
N ALA A 333 -6.41 -3.44 -7.79
CA ALA A 333 -7.38 -4.08 -8.69
C ALA A 333 -6.94 -4.02 -10.16
N ARG A 334 -6.42 -2.86 -10.59
CA ARG A 334 -5.88 -2.70 -11.95
C ARG A 334 -4.73 -3.67 -12.21
N ILE A 335 -3.81 -3.83 -11.27
CA ILE A 335 -2.69 -4.76 -11.41
C ILE A 335 -3.16 -6.21 -11.52
N LEU A 336 -4.18 -6.62 -10.74
CA LEU A 336 -4.74 -7.96 -10.88
C LEU A 336 -5.25 -8.22 -12.30
N VAL A 337 -6.03 -7.30 -12.83
CA VAL A 337 -6.62 -7.43 -14.18
C VAL A 337 -5.56 -7.39 -15.27
N GLU A 338 -4.62 -6.45 -15.19
CA GLU A 338 -3.53 -6.29 -16.17
C GLU A 338 -2.63 -7.53 -16.20
N ALA A 339 -2.19 -8.01 -15.02
CA ALA A 339 -1.31 -9.17 -14.95
C ALA A 339 -1.98 -10.44 -15.49
N ASP A 340 -3.24 -10.69 -15.12
CA ASP A 340 -3.97 -11.85 -15.60
C ASP A 340 -4.20 -11.81 -17.12
N TYR A 341 -4.60 -10.67 -17.65
CA TYR A 341 -4.83 -10.51 -19.09
C TYR A 341 -3.52 -10.66 -19.88
N HIS A 342 -2.44 -10.00 -19.44
CA HIS A 342 -1.14 -10.07 -20.09
C HIS A 342 -0.55 -11.49 -20.07
N MET A 343 -0.67 -12.23 -18.97
CA MET A 343 -0.25 -13.63 -18.91
C MET A 343 -0.92 -14.49 -19.97
N LYS A 344 -2.21 -14.26 -20.24
CA LYS A 344 -2.94 -14.98 -21.30
C LYS A 344 -2.44 -14.62 -22.70
N LEU A 345 -2.05 -13.37 -22.92
CA LEU A 345 -1.45 -12.96 -24.21
C LEU A 345 -0.13 -13.68 -24.44
N LEU A 346 0.75 -13.76 -23.43
CA LEU A 346 2.00 -14.53 -23.49
C LEU A 346 1.73 -16.01 -23.73
N GLY A 347 0.81 -16.60 -22.96
CA GLY A 347 0.46 -18.01 -23.06
C GLY A 347 -0.09 -18.40 -24.43
N MET A 348 -0.80 -17.50 -25.09
CA MET A 348 -1.33 -17.71 -26.43
C MET A 348 -0.35 -17.30 -27.55
N GLY A 349 0.83 -16.76 -27.22
CA GLY A 349 1.81 -16.29 -28.22
C GLY A 349 1.28 -15.10 -29.02
N LEU A 350 0.46 -14.26 -28.41
CA LEU A 350 -0.02 -13.00 -28.96
C LEU A 350 0.90 -11.84 -28.61
N GLU A 351 1.70 -12.03 -27.57
CA GLU A 351 2.84 -11.19 -27.22
C GLU A 351 4.09 -12.03 -27.02
N ASP A 352 5.26 -11.41 -27.18
CA ASP A 352 6.55 -12.09 -27.06
C ASP A 352 6.83 -12.44 -25.59
N SER A 353 7.07 -13.71 -25.33
CA SER A 353 7.55 -14.18 -24.03
C SER A 353 9.08 -14.20 -23.97
N ILE A 354 9.63 -14.65 -22.85
CA ILE A 354 11.04 -15.01 -22.73
C ILE A 354 11.26 -16.42 -23.28
N GLN A 355 12.50 -16.73 -23.66
CA GLN A 355 12.83 -18.02 -24.28
C GLN A 355 12.45 -19.22 -23.42
N GLU A 356 12.56 -19.07 -22.10
CA GLU A 356 12.26 -20.12 -21.12
C GLU A 356 10.77 -20.39 -20.92
N ILE A 357 9.91 -19.51 -21.43
CA ILE A 357 8.45 -19.65 -21.32
C ILE A 357 7.82 -19.70 -22.72
N PRO A 358 7.96 -20.80 -23.45
CA PRO A 358 7.29 -20.95 -24.74
C PRO A 358 5.77 -20.96 -24.57
N SER A 359 5.08 -20.38 -25.55
CA SER A 359 3.62 -20.32 -25.59
C SER A 359 2.97 -21.69 -25.75
N TYR A 360 1.66 -21.77 -25.53
CA TYR A 360 0.86 -22.97 -25.81
C TYR A 360 1.09 -23.51 -27.23
N PHE A 361 1.11 -22.62 -28.23
CA PHE A 361 1.25 -23.03 -29.63
C PHE A 361 2.66 -23.45 -30.01
N GLU A 362 3.70 -22.96 -29.36
CA GLU A 362 5.07 -23.43 -29.53
C GLU A 362 5.25 -24.84 -28.97
N ARG A 363 4.51 -25.20 -27.95
CA ARG A 363 4.46 -26.54 -27.35
C ARG A 363 3.56 -27.53 -28.10
N LEU A 364 2.71 -27.03 -29.00
CA LEU A 364 1.69 -27.84 -29.64
C LEU A 364 2.32 -28.97 -30.45
N GLN A 365 2.08 -30.21 -30.03
CA GLN A 365 2.51 -31.43 -30.69
C GLN A 365 1.28 -32.16 -31.25
N LEU A 366 1.48 -32.84 -32.38
CA LEU A 366 0.47 -33.76 -32.90
C LEU A 366 0.43 -35.01 -32.04
N ASN A 367 -0.75 -35.59 -31.94
CA ASN A 367 -0.94 -36.90 -31.34
C ASN A 367 -0.12 -37.96 -32.09
N THR A 368 0.08 -39.11 -31.50
CA THR A 368 0.82 -40.25 -32.10
C THR A 368 0.24 -40.73 -33.43
N ASP A 369 -1.06 -40.52 -33.65
CA ASP A 369 -1.75 -40.78 -34.91
C ASP A 369 -1.69 -39.64 -35.92
N GLY A 370 -0.95 -38.57 -35.61
CA GLY A 370 -0.82 -37.36 -36.44
C GLY A 370 -2.06 -36.46 -36.39
N THR A 371 -2.99 -36.66 -35.50
CA THR A 371 -4.16 -35.77 -35.28
C THR A 371 -3.78 -34.63 -34.35
N LEU A 372 -4.49 -33.50 -34.48
CA LEU A 372 -4.41 -32.40 -33.53
C LEU A 372 -5.17 -32.79 -32.24
N PRO A 373 -4.71 -32.33 -31.07
CA PRO A 373 -5.53 -32.40 -29.87
C PRO A 373 -6.92 -31.76 -30.11
N PRO A 374 -7.96 -32.18 -29.38
CA PRO A 374 -9.26 -31.53 -29.49
C PRO A 374 -9.14 -30.03 -29.19
N MET A 375 -10.10 -29.26 -29.71
CA MET A 375 -10.19 -27.83 -29.37
C MET A 375 -10.47 -27.69 -27.88
N ASP A 376 -9.52 -27.10 -27.17
CA ASP A 376 -9.59 -26.90 -25.73
C ASP A 376 -9.95 -25.48 -25.38
N VAL A 377 -10.69 -25.33 -24.29
CA VAL A 377 -10.77 -24.09 -23.53
C VAL A 377 -9.76 -24.23 -22.40
N VAL A 378 -8.76 -23.36 -22.41
CA VAL A 378 -7.69 -23.35 -21.42
C VAL A 378 -8.05 -22.35 -20.33
N ARG A 379 -7.76 -22.70 -19.10
CA ARG A 379 -7.84 -21.79 -17.97
C ARG A 379 -6.47 -21.70 -17.31
N TRP A 380 -5.95 -20.48 -17.21
CA TRP A 380 -4.78 -20.14 -16.40
C TRP A 380 -5.17 -19.11 -15.37
N TRP A 381 -4.64 -19.25 -14.16
CA TRP A 381 -4.87 -18.25 -13.11
C TRP A 381 -3.67 -18.16 -12.18
N PHE A 382 -3.46 -16.95 -11.66
CA PHE A 382 -2.45 -16.72 -10.65
C PHE A 382 -2.96 -17.10 -9.26
N THR A 383 -2.04 -17.58 -8.45
CA THR A 383 -2.23 -17.80 -7.02
C THR A 383 -0.89 -17.68 -6.28
N GLN A 384 -0.94 -17.79 -4.96
CA GLN A 384 0.22 -17.61 -4.09
C GLN A 384 1.25 -18.75 -4.21
N ASN A 385 2.55 -18.39 -4.09
CA ASN A 385 3.68 -19.34 -4.13
C ASN A 385 4.77 -18.99 -3.10
N TYR A 386 4.43 -19.05 -1.84
CA TYR A 386 5.41 -18.91 -0.75
C TYR A 386 5.87 -20.28 -0.29
N ASP A 387 7.19 -20.45 -0.15
CA ASP A 387 7.79 -21.70 0.34
C ASP A 387 7.64 -21.80 1.86
N ALA A 388 7.93 -20.69 2.55
CA ALA A 388 7.75 -20.56 3.98
C ALA A 388 7.55 -19.09 4.39
N ILE A 389 6.92 -18.89 5.54
CA ILE A 389 6.98 -17.68 6.35
C ILE A 389 7.69 -18.10 7.63
N ARG A 390 8.94 -17.68 7.79
CA ARG A 390 9.74 -18.05 8.96
C ARG A 390 9.48 -17.05 10.08
N THR A 391 9.32 -17.51 11.30
CA THR A 391 9.10 -16.65 12.46
C THR A 391 9.90 -17.14 13.67
N ASN A 392 10.23 -16.25 14.59
CA ASN A 392 10.83 -16.59 15.87
C ASN A 392 9.79 -17.05 16.90
N ALA A 393 10.23 -17.55 18.06
CA ALA A 393 9.35 -18.06 19.11
C ALA A 393 8.40 -16.98 19.68
N GLU A 394 8.85 -15.73 19.73
CA GLU A 394 8.07 -14.59 20.18
C GLU A 394 7.03 -14.11 19.15
N ARG A 395 7.10 -14.63 17.91
CA ARG A 395 6.25 -14.25 16.79
C ARG A 395 6.19 -12.73 16.61
N ASN A 396 7.35 -12.12 16.63
CA ASN A 396 7.50 -10.69 16.39
C ASN A 396 8.38 -10.35 15.18
N VAL A 397 8.94 -11.38 14.50
CA VAL A 397 9.67 -11.26 13.23
C VAL A 397 9.14 -12.32 12.27
N PHE A 398 8.89 -11.93 11.01
CA PHE A 398 8.40 -12.79 9.95
C PHE A 398 9.22 -12.54 8.68
N GLU A 399 9.84 -13.59 8.15
CA GLU A 399 10.62 -13.59 6.92
C GLU A 399 9.88 -14.33 5.81
N PHE A 400 9.72 -13.69 4.66
CA PHE A 400 9.02 -14.25 3.51
C PHE A 400 10.00 -14.99 2.58
N GLN A 401 9.69 -16.24 2.24
CA GLN A 401 10.49 -17.05 1.34
C GLN A 401 9.67 -17.55 0.15
N GLY A 402 10.28 -17.55 -1.03
CA GLY A 402 9.66 -17.99 -2.28
C GLY A 402 9.42 -16.87 -3.27
N ASN A 403 8.88 -17.23 -4.45
CA ASN A 403 8.60 -16.27 -5.52
C ASN A 403 7.32 -15.45 -5.32
N GLY A 404 6.50 -15.79 -4.32
CA GLY A 404 5.24 -15.12 -4.02
C GLY A 404 4.08 -15.47 -4.98
N VAL A 405 4.37 -15.73 -6.23
CA VAL A 405 3.39 -15.90 -7.31
C VAL A 405 3.65 -17.18 -8.09
N LYS A 406 2.58 -17.90 -8.45
CA LYS A 406 2.61 -19.01 -9.43
C LYS A 406 1.38 -19.00 -10.33
N VAL A 407 1.49 -19.64 -11.47
CA VAL A 407 0.40 -19.94 -12.38
C VAL A 407 -0.07 -21.36 -12.17
N LEU A 408 -1.37 -21.55 -12.11
CA LEU A 408 -2.04 -22.85 -12.18
C LEU A 408 -2.80 -22.94 -13.50
N SER A 409 -3.10 -24.17 -13.90
CA SER A 409 -3.75 -24.46 -15.17
C SER A 409 -4.82 -25.52 -15.05
N GLU A 410 -5.78 -25.45 -15.96
CA GLU A 410 -6.86 -26.43 -16.10
C GLU A 410 -7.41 -26.43 -17.51
N ASN A 411 -7.84 -27.57 -18.00
CA ASN A 411 -8.67 -27.66 -19.20
C ASN A 411 -10.15 -27.61 -18.80
N GLU A 412 -10.94 -26.88 -19.55
CA GLU A 412 -12.37 -26.72 -19.33
C GLU A 412 -13.17 -27.27 -20.51
N PHE A 413 -14.36 -27.80 -20.23
CA PHE A 413 -15.35 -28.10 -21.25
C PHE A 413 -16.48 -27.08 -21.21
N VAL A 414 -16.98 -26.72 -22.38
CA VAL A 414 -18.14 -25.86 -22.53
C VAL A 414 -19.32 -26.72 -23.01
N THR A 415 -20.40 -26.78 -22.23
CA THR A 415 -21.63 -27.52 -22.60
C THR A 415 -22.35 -26.80 -23.75
N ALA A 416 -23.28 -27.48 -24.39
CA ALA A 416 -24.15 -26.89 -25.41
C ALA A 416 -24.98 -25.71 -24.88
N GLN A 417 -25.21 -25.67 -23.58
CA GLN A 417 -25.91 -24.61 -22.85
C GLN A 417 -24.99 -23.46 -22.45
N GLY A 418 -23.69 -23.51 -22.80
CA GLY A 418 -22.68 -22.50 -22.49
C GLY A 418 -22.16 -22.57 -21.06
N ASP A 419 -22.44 -23.64 -20.31
CA ASP A 419 -21.88 -23.85 -18.99
C ASP A 419 -20.43 -24.33 -19.08
N ARG A 420 -19.55 -23.80 -18.25
CA ARG A 420 -18.16 -24.20 -18.14
C ARG A 420 -18.04 -25.29 -17.08
N ILE A 421 -17.41 -26.39 -17.46
CA ILE A 421 -17.13 -27.52 -16.55
C ILE A 421 -15.64 -27.56 -16.29
N HIS A 422 -15.28 -27.38 -15.04
CA HIS A 422 -13.92 -27.52 -14.55
C HIS A 422 -13.54 -28.99 -14.48
N THR A 423 -12.44 -29.38 -15.13
CA THR A 423 -12.01 -30.78 -15.17
C THR A 423 -11.10 -31.17 -14.02
N GLY A 424 -10.45 -30.20 -13.39
CA GLY A 424 -9.38 -30.40 -12.42
C GLY A 424 -8.12 -31.03 -13.02
N GLN A 425 -8.03 -31.08 -14.36
CA GLN A 425 -6.90 -31.68 -15.08
C GLN A 425 -6.38 -30.73 -16.15
N SER A 426 -5.09 -30.79 -16.42
CA SER A 426 -4.44 -30.04 -17.49
C SER A 426 -3.83 -30.99 -18.53
N ASN A 427 -3.87 -30.59 -19.80
CA ASN A 427 -3.04 -31.27 -20.78
C ASN A 427 -1.57 -30.80 -20.67
N PRO A 428 -0.59 -31.55 -21.23
CA PRO A 428 0.83 -31.21 -21.07
C PRO A 428 1.23 -29.83 -21.60
N MET A 429 0.53 -29.29 -22.60
CA MET A 429 0.82 -27.98 -23.18
C MET A 429 0.34 -26.86 -22.25
N THR A 430 -0.87 -27.00 -21.69
CA THR A 430 -1.48 -26.09 -20.75
C THR A 430 -0.69 -26.05 -19.43
N GLU A 431 -0.35 -27.23 -18.91
CA GLU A 431 0.43 -27.40 -17.68
C GLU A 431 1.88 -26.91 -17.87
N GLY A 432 2.50 -27.25 -19.03
CA GLY A 432 3.87 -26.84 -19.30
C GLY A 432 4.08 -25.33 -19.32
N PHE A 433 3.13 -24.56 -19.88
CA PHE A 433 3.19 -23.09 -19.80
C PHE A 433 3.11 -22.60 -18.36
N ALA A 434 2.17 -23.11 -17.58
CA ALA A 434 1.99 -22.70 -16.19
C ALA A 434 3.22 -23.01 -15.32
N ASN A 435 3.83 -24.18 -15.52
CA ASN A 435 5.04 -24.60 -14.80
C ASN A 435 6.23 -23.72 -15.14
N ASP A 436 6.49 -23.47 -16.43
CA ASP A 436 7.62 -22.64 -16.86
C ASP A 436 7.44 -21.19 -16.44
N PHE A 437 6.21 -20.66 -16.52
CA PHE A 437 5.93 -19.31 -16.01
C PHE A 437 6.24 -19.20 -14.51
N THR A 438 5.86 -20.21 -13.74
CA THR A 438 6.13 -20.26 -12.29
C THR A 438 7.61 -20.39 -11.99
N GLU A 439 8.32 -21.28 -12.69
CA GLU A 439 9.76 -21.50 -12.51
C GLU A 439 10.58 -20.26 -12.87
N HIS A 440 10.24 -19.61 -13.96
CA HIS A 440 10.95 -18.44 -14.47
C HIS A 440 10.27 -17.10 -14.15
N PHE A 441 9.43 -17.07 -13.11
CA PHE A 441 8.65 -15.90 -12.71
C PHE A 441 9.51 -14.63 -12.61
N ARG A 442 10.66 -14.68 -11.94
CA ARG A 442 11.54 -13.51 -11.77
C ARG A 442 12.04 -12.97 -13.12
N LYS A 443 12.41 -13.83 -14.06
CA LYS A 443 12.87 -13.41 -15.39
C LYS A 443 11.77 -12.76 -16.21
N VAL A 444 10.57 -13.30 -16.20
CA VAL A 444 9.44 -12.68 -16.92
C VAL A 444 9.02 -11.37 -16.26
N ALA A 445 9.12 -11.28 -14.93
CA ALA A 445 8.83 -10.05 -14.19
C ALA A 445 9.88 -8.94 -14.43
N GLU A 446 11.14 -9.27 -14.68
CA GLU A 446 12.17 -8.32 -15.11
C GLU A 446 11.83 -7.71 -16.49
N ARG A 447 11.26 -8.51 -17.40
CA ARG A 447 10.83 -8.01 -18.71
C ARG A 447 9.51 -7.24 -18.64
N TYR A 448 8.58 -7.66 -17.77
CA TYR A 448 7.23 -7.12 -17.63
C TYR A 448 6.95 -6.74 -16.18
N PRO A 449 7.17 -5.48 -15.81
CA PRO A 449 7.10 -5.02 -14.42
C PRO A 449 5.76 -5.26 -13.71
N VAL A 450 4.65 -5.45 -14.45
CA VAL A 450 3.33 -5.76 -13.88
C VAL A 450 3.35 -7.00 -12.98
N TYR A 451 4.21 -7.98 -13.26
CA TYR A 451 4.32 -9.17 -12.41
C TYR A 451 5.05 -8.90 -11.09
N TRP A 452 6.01 -7.97 -11.07
CA TRP A 452 6.56 -7.47 -9.82
C TRP A 452 5.53 -6.68 -9.01
N GLN A 453 4.68 -5.87 -9.67
CA GLN A 453 3.56 -5.19 -8.99
C GLN A 453 2.58 -6.20 -8.39
N LEU A 454 2.24 -7.25 -9.13
CA LEU A 454 1.39 -8.34 -8.62
C LEU A 454 2.01 -9.00 -7.37
N LYS A 455 3.32 -9.29 -7.40
CA LYS A 455 4.02 -9.81 -6.22
C LYS A 455 3.95 -8.86 -5.04
N ASN A 456 4.16 -7.56 -5.27
CA ASN A 456 4.08 -6.54 -4.21
C ASN A 456 2.68 -6.50 -3.57
N VAL A 457 1.61 -6.59 -4.37
CA VAL A 457 0.23 -6.68 -3.84
C VAL A 457 0.04 -7.94 -3.00
N PHE A 458 0.56 -9.09 -3.43
CA PHE A 458 0.49 -10.34 -2.68
C PHE A 458 1.28 -10.27 -1.37
N ASP A 459 2.49 -9.68 -1.39
CA ASP A 459 3.31 -9.49 -0.19
C ASP A 459 2.60 -8.57 0.82
N LEU A 460 2.00 -7.46 0.36
CA LEU A 460 1.23 -6.55 1.22
C LEU A 460 -0.01 -7.21 1.82
N ALA A 461 -0.70 -8.04 1.05
CA ALA A 461 -1.85 -8.79 1.56
C ALA A 461 -1.43 -9.80 2.65
N LEU A 462 -0.26 -10.44 2.47
CA LEU A 462 0.30 -11.35 3.46
C LEU A 462 0.74 -10.61 4.73
N VAL A 463 1.42 -9.48 4.60
CA VAL A 463 1.76 -8.56 5.71
C VAL A 463 0.49 -8.19 6.49
N SER A 464 -0.54 -7.71 5.79
CA SER A 464 -1.81 -7.28 6.39
C SER A 464 -2.51 -8.42 7.13
N THR A 465 -2.48 -9.62 6.56
CA THR A 465 -3.06 -10.82 7.20
C THR A 465 -2.28 -11.25 8.43
N LEU A 466 -0.94 -11.19 8.41
CA LEU A 466 -0.10 -11.48 9.58
C LEU A 466 -0.34 -10.46 10.70
N ILE A 467 -0.43 -9.17 10.37
CA ILE A 467 -0.74 -8.11 11.34
C ILE A 467 -2.03 -8.44 12.08
N LYS A 468 -3.06 -8.92 11.36
CA LYS A 468 -4.34 -9.32 11.95
C LYS A 468 -4.25 -10.64 12.71
N SER A 469 -3.76 -11.70 12.07
CA SER A 469 -3.81 -13.08 12.61
C SER A 469 -2.89 -13.29 13.82
N GLU A 470 -1.75 -12.60 13.86
CA GLU A 470 -0.79 -12.63 14.97
C GLU A 470 -1.05 -11.51 16.00
N MET A 471 -2.19 -10.80 15.85
CA MET A 471 -2.63 -9.72 16.75
C MET A 471 -1.57 -8.64 16.97
N LEU A 472 -0.80 -8.30 15.92
CA LEU A 472 0.34 -7.39 16.04
C LEU A 472 -0.09 -5.98 16.44
N CYS A 473 -1.27 -5.53 16.01
CA CYS A 473 -1.84 -4.26 16.43
C CYS A 473 -1.96 -4.14 17.95
N GLN A 474 -2.32 -5.24 18.64
CA GLN A 474 -2.48 -5.25 20.10
C GLN A 474 -1.12 -5.21 20.82
N LYS A 475 -0.05 -5.72 20.20
CA LYS A 475 1.30 -5.69 20.77
C LYS A 475 1.88 -4.28 20.85
N VAL A 476 1.36 -3.34 20.02
CA VAL A 476 1.85 -1.96 19.89
C VAL A 476 0.76 -0.90 20.10
N ASP A 477 -0.45 -1.30 20.54
CA ASP A 477 -1.61 -0.42 20.73
C ASP A 477 -1.99 0.40 19.48
N TRP A 478 -1.90 -0.22 18.31
CA TRP A 478 -2.21 0.43 17.04
C TRP A 478 -3.65 0.14 16.60
N ASN A 479 -4.46 1.16 16.44
CA ASN A 479 -5.89 1.06 16.10
C ASN A 479 -6.14 1.25 14.59
N ARG A 480 -5.16 1.66 13.80
CA ARG A 480 -5.24 1.91 12.34
C ARG A 480 -6.33 2.92 11.96
N THR A 481 -6.58 3.91 12.81
CA THR A 481 -7.74 4.81 12.69
C THR A 481 -7.81 5.57 11.38
N TYR A 482 -6.66 5.94 10.82
CA TYR A 482 -6.58 6.69 9.57
C TYR A 482 -6.57 5.76 8.34
N PHE A 483 -6.01 4.55 8.45
CA PHE A 483 -5.98 3.56 7.37
C PHE A 483 -7.20 2.64 7.34
N ASP A 484 -8.00 2.56 8.42
CA ASP A 484 -9.24 1.78 8.47
C ASP A 484 -10.34 2.45 7.62
N SER A 485 -11.23 1.66 7.03
CA SER A 485 -12.41 2.15 6.29
C SER A 485 -13.57 2.53 7.20
N ARG A 486 -13.57 2.02 8.44
CA ARG A 486 -14.69 2.11 9.39
C ARG A 486 -14.60 3.30 10.32
N GLY A 487 -13.74 4.27 10.04
CA GLY A 487 -13.64 5.51 10.80
C GLY A 487 -14.92 6.33 10.77
N ASP A 488 -15.85 5.96 11.58
CA ASP A 488 -17.29 6.20 11.45
C ASP A 488 -17.73 7.61 11.81
N GLN A 489 -16.88 8.53 12.17
CA GLN A 489 -17.43 9.76 12.74
C GLN A 489 -16.72 11.07 12.40
N VAL A 490 -15.60 11.11 11.74
CA VAL A 490 -14.85 12.38 11.60
C VAL A 490 -14.25 12.67 10.24
N GLY A 491 -14.68 12.04 9.17
CA GLY A 491 -14.41 12.50 7.79
C GLY A 491 -12.94 12.49 7.32
N HIS A 492 -12.02 11.87 8.05
CA HIS A 492 -10.60 11.93 7.77
C HIS A 492 -9.96 10.55 7.73
N LEU A 493 -10.25 9.84 6.65
CA LEU A 493 -9.64 8.57 6.34
C LEU A 493 -8.65 8.75 5.19
N TYR A 494 -7.64 7.91 5.16
CA TYR A 494 -6.81 7.79 3.97
C TYR A 494 -7.67 7.27 2.81
N LEU A 495 -7.63 7.97 1.69
CA LEU A 495 -8.39 7.59 0.49
C LEU A 495 -7.38 7.17 -0.58
N PRO A 496 -7.22 5.83 -0.84
CA PRO A 496 -6.42 5.37 -1.96
C PRO A 496 -6.90 6.00 -3.27
N GLU A 497 -5.97 6.37 -4.14
CA GLU A 497 -6.30 6.93 -5.45
C GLU A 497 -7.16 5.95 -6.25
N LYS A 498 -8.22 6.45 -6.85
CA LYS A 498 -9.13 5.68 -7.69
C LYS A 498 -8.97 6.05 -9.15
N GLY A 499 -8.91 5.04 -9.98
CA GLY A 499 -8.80 5.19 -11.42
C GLY A 499 -9.72 4.25 -12.17
N PRO A 500 -9.89 4.45 -13.48
CA PRO A 500 -10.68 3.56 -14.30
C PRO A 500 -9.98 2.18 -14.38
N VAL A 501 -10.72 1.12 -14.07
CA VAL A 501 -10.31 -0.26 -14.29
C VAL A 501 -11.23 -0.85 -15.35
N ALA A 502 -10.66 -1.60 -16.29
CA ALA A 502 -11.45 -2.24 -17.33
C ALA A 502 -12.42 -3.25 -16.70
N ASN A 503 -13.68 -3.19 -17.07
CA ASN A 503 -14.71 -4.17 -16.69
C ASN A 503 -15.00 -5.20 -17.79
N GLN A 504 -14.39 -5.04 -18.96
CA GLN A 504 -14.49 -5.93 -20.10
C GLN A 504 -13.19 -5.89 -20.90
N VAL A 505 -12.81 -7.03 -21.45
CA VAL A 505 -11.68 -7.17 -22.38
C VAL A 505 -12.08 -8.04 -23.56
N HIS A 506 -11.34 -7.92 -24.65
CA HIS A 506 -11.46 -8.87 -25.77
C HIS A 506 -11.10 -10.28 -25.33
N SER A 507 -11.84 -11.26 -25.84
CA SER A 507 -11.51 -12.67 -25.60
C SER A 507 -10.12 -12.97 -26.16
N VAL A 508 -9.27 -13.53 -25.29
CA VAL A 508 -7.94 -13.98 -25.69
C VAL A 508 -8.08 -15.32 -26.37
N MET A 509 -7.75 -15.35 -27.64
CA MET A 509 -7.73 -16.56 -28.46
C MET A 509 -6.71 -16.45 -29.58
N ASN A 510 -6.10 -17.53 -29.91
CA ASN A 510 -5.18 -17.59 -31.04
C ASN A 510 -5.36 -18.91 -31.82
N GLU A 511 -4.85 -18.94 -33.05
CA GLU A 511 -4.90 -20.10 -33.93
C GLU A 511 -3.53 -20.44 -34.50
N LYS A 512 -3.26 -21.73 -34.68
CA LYS A 512 -2.11 -22.22 -35.41
C LYS A 512 -2.58 -23.04 -36.58
N VAL A 513 -2.05 -22.71 -37.77
CA VAL A 513 -2.29 -23.49 -38.98
C VAL A 513 -1.15 -24.50 -39.13
N ILE A 514 -1.46 -25.78 -39.05
CA ILE A 514 -0.50 -26.86 -39.16
C ILE A 514 -0.67 -27.48 -40.54
N ARG A 515 0.42 -27.48 -41.34
CA ARG A 515 0.47 -28.16 -42.63
C ARG A 515 0.91 -29.60 -42.40
N GLN A 516 -0.04 -30.51 -42.45
CA GLN A 516 0.26 -31.93 -42.36
C GLN A 516 0.71 -32.44 -43.74
N ARG A 517 1.94 -32.97 -43.87
CA ARG A 517 2.48 -33.57 -45.09
C ARG A 517 2.02 -35.03 -45.18
N THR A 518 0.77 -35.23 -45.57
CA THR A 518 0.22 -36.52 -46.01
C THR A 518 0.08 -36.46 -47.54
N GLN A 519 -0.31 -37.57 -48.18
CA GLN A 519 -0.53 -37.63 -49.64
C GLN A 519 -1.46 -36.55 -50.19
N THR A 520 -2.23 -35.88 -49.33
CA THR A 520 -2.98 -34.66 -49.59
C THR A 520 -2.59 -33.63 -48.49
N SER A 521 -2.08 -32.45 -48.93
CA SER A 521 -1.75 -31.34 -47.98
C SER A 521 -3.02 -30.84 -47.29
N LEU A 522 -3.34 -31.36 -46.10
CA LEU A 522 -4.44 -30.88 -45.26
C LEU A 522 -3.93 -29.77 -44.36
N LEU A 523 -4.52 -28.59 -44.51
CA LEU A 523 -4.35 -27.50 -43.54
C LEU A 523 -5.32 -27.73 -42.36
N ARG A 524 -4.79 -27.88 -41.16
CA ARG A 524 -5.60 -27.99 -39.93
C ARG A 524 -5.43 -26.73 -39.10
N HIS A 525 -6.54 -26.20 -38.63
CA HIS A 525 -6.59 -25.06 -37.77
C HIS A 525 -6.82 -25.52 -36.32
N GLN A 526 -5.89 -25.19 -35.44
CA GLN A 526 -6.06 -25.35 -34.01
C GLN A 526 -6.38 -23.99 -33.41
N LEU A 527 -7.59 -23.87 -32.86
CA LEU A 527 -8.06 -22.68 -32.21
C LEU A 527 -8.16 -22.95 -30.71
N VAL A 528 -7.70 -22.02 -29.90
CA VAL A 528 -7.74 -22.13 -28.44
C VAL A 528 -8.20 -20.80 -27.87
N GLY A 529 -9.15 -20.87 -26.96
CA GLY A 529 -9.60 -19.74 -26.15
C GLY A 529 -9.14 -19.88 -24.71
N VAL A 530 -8.90 -18.77 -24.03
CA VAL A 530 -8.36 -18.72 -22.68
C VAL A 530 -9.30 -17.97 -21.74
N SER A 531 -9.51 -18.55 -20.58
CA SER A 531 -10.13 -17.90 -19.42
C SER A 531 -9.16 -17.90 -18.23
N GLY A 532 -9.53 -17.25 -17.13
CA GLY A 532 -8.73 -17.30 -15.91
C GLY A 532 -9.07 -16.19 -14.93
N GLY A 533 -8.08 -15.79 -14.17
CA GLY A 533 -8.21 -14.79 -13.13
C GLY A 533 -7.08 -14.87 -12.13
N ILE A 534 -7.31 -14.29 -10.97
CA ILE A 534 -6.44 -14.35 -9.81
C ILE A 534 -7.26 -14.75 -8.61
N ALA A 535 -6.77 -15.71 -7.85
CA ALA A 535 -7.34 -16.10 -6.57
C ALA A 535 -6.25 -16.08 -5.49
N PHE A 536 -6.35 -15.17 -4.55
CA PHE A 536 -5.45 -15.04 -3.42
C PHE A 536 -6.19 -15.27 -2.11
N ASP A 537 -5.64 -16.16 -1.27
CA ASP A 537 -6.15 -16.51 0.07
C ASP A 537 -4.99 -16.40 1.07
N ALA A 538 -4.77 -15.19 1.58
CA ALA A 538 -3.68 -14.93 2.52
C ALA A 538 -3.78 -15.77 3.81
N PRO A 539 -4.95 -15.95 4.45
CA PRO A 539 -5.08 -16.86 5.59
C PRO A 539 -4.68 -18.30 5.31
N ALA A 540 -4.96 -18.81 4.11
CA ALA A 540 -4.50 -20.15 3.74
C ALA A 540 -2.99 -20.23 3.61
N VAL A 541 -2.33 -19.18 3.12
CA VAL A 541 -0.86 -19.08 3.10
C VAL A 541 -0.31 -19.11 4.51
N VAL A 542 -0.79 -18.23 5.39
CA VAL A 542 -0.35 -18.18 6.79
C VAL A 542 -0.50 -19.53 7.47
N ARG A 543 -1.70 -20.14 7.41
CA ARG A 543 -1.94 -21.47 8.01
C ARG A 543 -0.99 -22.57 7.51
N LYS A 544 -0.63 -22.55 6.23
CA LYS A 544 0.17 -23.61 5.60
C LYS A 544 1.67 -23.37 5.64
N ARG A 545 2.10 -22.11 5.68
CA ARG A 545 3.50 -21.74 5.45
C ARG A 545 4.18 -21.09 6.65
N LEU A 546 3.43 -20.63 7.67
CA LEU A 546 4.01 -20.09 8.89
C LEU A 546 4.73 -21.21 9.65
N LYS A 547 6.03 -21.04 9.87
CA LYS A 547 6.90 -22.00 10.53
C LYS A 547 7.77 -21.28 11.55
N GLU A 548 7.73 -21.75 12.80
CA GLU A 548 8.67 -21.33 13.80
C GLU A 548 10.04 -21.94 13.50
N VAL A 549 11.07 -21.10 13.54
CA VAL A 549 12.44 -21.50 13.22
C VAL A 549 13.11 -21.99 14.49
N ASP A 550 13.76 -23.16 14.41
CA ASP A 550 14.55 -23.69 15.52
C ASP A 550 15.75 -22.75 15.80
N THR A 551 16.19 -22.68 17.05
CA THR A 551 17.23 -21.78 17.55
C THR A 551 18.57 -21.84 16.79
N ASN A 552 18.78 -22.87 15.96
CA ASN A 552 19.96 -23.04 15.11
C ASN A 552 19.84 -22.41 13.71
N ASP A 553 18.63 -22.11 13.25
CA ASP A 553 18.35 -21.44 11.97
C ASP A 553 18.13 -19.94 12.24
N ARG A 554 19.14 -19.12 12.01
CA ARG A 554 19.02 -17.67 12.22
C ARG A 554 18.06 -17.06 11.22
N LEU A 555 17.04 -16.37 11.75
CA LEU A 555 16.36 -15.30 11.02
C LEU A 555 17.36 -14.16 10.78
N VAL A 556 17.19 -13.39 9.73
CA VAL A 556 17.98 -12.18 9.45
C VAL A 556 17.57 -11.09 10.45
N THR A 557 17.89 -11.30 11.73
CA THR A 557 17.58 -10.34 12.81
C THR A 557 18.76 -9.45 13.17
N ASP A 558 19.98 -9.85 12.76
CA ASP A 558 21.21 -9.12 13.13
C ASP A 558 21.29 -7.73 12.45
N ASP A 559 20.53 -7.54 11.36
CA ASP A 559 20.45 -6.26 10.64
C ASP A 559 19.25 -5.38 11.08
N LEU A 560 18.38 -5.88 11.96
CA LEU A 560 17.23 -5.13 12.47
C LEU A 560 17.69 -4.16 13.55
N SER A 561 17.76 -2.89 13.21
CA SER A 561 18.08 -1.83 14.16
C SER A 561 16.81 -1.07 14.55
N PRO A 562 16.68 -0.69 15.84
CA PRO A 562 15.60 0.19 16.25
C PRO A 562 15.74 1.54 15.54
N SER A 563 14.59 2.21 15.32
CA SER A 563 14.62 3.53 14.72
C SER A 563 15.49 4.49 15.56
N PRO A 564 16.44 5.18 14.93
CA PRO A 564 17.34 6.10 15.63
C PRO A 564 16.64 7.39 16.12
N ASP A 565 15.42 7.65 15.64
CA ASP A 565 14.62 8.83 15.98
C ASP A 565 13.14 8.46 16.04
N THR A 566 12.44 8.97 17.05
CA THR A 566 11.00 8.71 17.26
C THR A 566 10.10 9.39 16.22
N ILE A 567 10.62 10.34 15.47
CA ILE A 567 9.86 11.13 14.47
C ILE A 567 9.95 10.51 13.07
N LEU A 568 11.00 9.72 12.79
CA LEU A 568 11.19 9.13 11.47
C LEU A 568 10.35 7.87 11.31
N TRP A 569 9.57 7.81 10.21
CA TRP A 569 8.78 6.64 9.85
C TRP A 569 9.55 5.65 8.95
N TRP A 570 10.77 5.95 8.55
CA TRP A 570 11.64 5.03 7.80
C TRP A 570 13.12 5.26 8.13
N TRP A 571 13.95 4.21 8.01
CA TRP A 571 15.41 4.25 8.22
C TRP A 571 16.10 3.09 7.47
N ASP A 572 17.42 3.18 7.37
CA ASP A 572 18.30 2.16 6.77
C ASP A 572 19.17 1.50 7.83
#